data_ffaceee676a24b228fa8fd2a2e87d944
#
_entry.id   ffaceee676a24b228fa8fd2a2e87d944
#
_cell.length_a   1.000
_cell.length_b   1.000
_cell.length_c   1.000
_cell.angle_alpha   90.00
_cell.angle_beta   90.00
_cell.angle_gamma   90.00
#
_symmetry.space_group_name_H-M   'P 1'
#
loop_
_entity.id
_entity.type
_entity.pdbx_description
1 polymer ?
#
loop_
_entity_poly.entity_id
_entity_poly.type
_entity_poly.pdbx_seq_one_letter_code
_entity_poly.pdbx_strand_id
1 'polypeptide(L)'
;GQVTIDNHTRQLDQLFFVIATQNPIDMAGTYPLPQVQLDRFLLKVPMSYVDKASEMQILAHYSEIEENVRSVQPLCTRTEIVNARKALSSVHVSDELREAIVDISQATRNEATIELGASTRAALMLQGAVRAWALVHGRDYANDSDLKFMAPYVLLHRLRFHGGIGKPLEGLNEIMLPHIERLVARRM
;
A
#
# COMPACT_ATOMS: atom_id res chain seq x y z
N GLY A 1 1.84 -17.68 9.48
CA GLY A 1 0.38 -17.50 9.45
C GLY A 1 -0.39 -18.80 9.61
N GLN A 2 -1.62 -18.71 10.07
CA GLN A 2 -2.50 -19.86 10.22
C GLN A 2 -3.94 -19.47 9.90
N VAL A 3 -4.75 -20.44 9.51
CA VAL A 3 -6.19 -20.30 9.32
C VAL A 3 -6.91 -21.37 10.11
N THR A 4 -8.00 -21.02 10.78
CA THR A 4 -8.86 -21.95 11.50
C THR A 4 -10.23 -22.00 10.82
N ILE A 5 -10.63 -23.19 10.35
CA ILE A 5 -11.92 -23.48 9.73
C ILE A 5 -12.51 -24.68 10.44
N ASP A 6 -13.75 -24.59 10.90
CA ASP A 6 -14.45 -25.68 11.60
C ASP A 6 -13.64 -26.32 12.73
N ASN A 7 -13.03 -25.48 13.58
CA ASN A 7 -12.13 -25.87 14.69
C ASN A 7 -10.82 -26.59 14.28
N HIS A 8 -10.51 -26.66 12.98
CA HIS A 8 -9.25 -27.17 12.48
C HIS A 8 -8.30 -26.04 12.11
N THR A 9 -7.16 -25.96 12.79
CA THR A 9 -6.11 -24.99 12.50
C THR A 9 -5.11 -25.55 11.51
N ARG A 10 -4.90 -24.85 10.40
CA ARG A 10 -3.91 -25.18 9.37
C ARG A 10 -2.85 -24.11 9.30
N GLN A 11 -1.60 -24.50 9.21
CA GLN A 11 -0.49 -23.57 8.94
C GLN A 11 -0.53 -23.13 7.49
N LEU A 12 -0.38 -21.83 7.29
CA LEU A 12 -0.27 -21.22 5.96
C LEU A 12 1.18 -21.17 5.52
N ASP A 13 1.38 -21.24 4.22
CA ASP A 13 2.69 -21.07 3.63
C ASP A 13 3.33 -19.73 4.00
N GLN A 14 4.67 -19.67 4.04
CA GLN A 14 5.40 -18.43 4.35
C GLN A 14 5.15 -17.32 3.33
N LEU A 15 4.85 -17.69 2.07
CA LEU A 15 4.55 -16.74 0.99
C LEU A 15 3.05 -16.54 0.79
N PHE A 16 2.20 -17.09 1.66
CA PHE A 16 0.77 -16.86 1.57
C PHE A 16 0.48 -15.35 1.70
N PHE A 17 -0.23 -14.81 0.72
CA PHE A 17 -0.78 -13.46 0.77
C PHE A 17 -2.12 -13.41 0.03
N VAL A 18 -2.91 -12.38 0.28
CA VAL A 18 -4.24 -12.21 -0.28
C VAL A 18 -4.26 -11.02 -1.21
N ILE A 19 -4.73 -11.24 -2.43
CA ILE A 19 -5.09 -10.18 -3.37
C ILE A 19 -6.61 -10.17 -3.46
N ALA A 20 -7.23 -9.01 -3.24
CA ALA A 20 -8.65 -8.80 -3.43
C ALA A 20 -8.86 -7.71 -4.47
N THR A 21 -9.85 -7.90 -5.35
CA THR A 21 -10.28 -6.89 -6.31
C THR A 21 -11.66 -6.36 -5.92
N GLN A 22 -11.90 -5.07 -6.13
CA GLN A 22 -13.20 -4.44 -5.99
C GLN A 22 -13.55 -3.74 -7.29
N ASN A 23 -14.69 -4.08 -7.88
CA ASN A 23 -15.23 -3.33 -8.99
C ASN A 23 -16.27 -2.31 -8.45
N PRO A 24 -16.01 -1.00 -8.54
CA PRO A 24 -16.95 0.00 -8.04
C PRO A 24 -18.29 0.04 -8.79
N ILE A 25 -18.33 -0.51 -10.02
CA ILE A 25 -19.53 -0.54 -10.87
C ILE A 25 -20.50 -1.63 -10.40
N ASP A 26 -19.99 -2.75 -9.89
CA ASP A 26 -20.80 -3.91 -9.47
C ASP A 26 -21.25 -3.84 -8.00
N MET A 27 -21.35 -2.65 -7.43
CA MET A 27 -21.83 -2.48 -6.03
C MET A 27 -23.34 -2.77 -5.86
N ALA A 28 -24.11 -2.87 -6.93
CA ALA A 28 -25.49 -3.30 -6.89
C ALA A 28 -25.56 -4.83 -6.67
N GLY A 29 -25.69 -5.24 -5.40
CA GLY A 29 -25.80 -6.65 -5.01
C GLY A 29 -24.61 -7.23 -4.24
N THR A 30 -23.52 -6.47 -4.04
CA THR A 30 -22.41 -6.88 -3.19
C THR A 30 -22.29 -5.98 -1.96
N TYR A 31 -22.00 -6.58 -0.79
CA TYR A 31 -21.70 -5.79 0.41
C TYR A 31 -20.26 -5.29 0.32
N PRO A 32 -20.02 -3.96 0.46
CA PRO A 32 -18.66 -3.45 0.56
C PRO A 32 -17.98 -4.05 1.78
N LEU A 33 -16.68 -4.34 1.66
CA LEU A 33 -15.89 -4.81 2.80
C LEU A 33 -15.96 -3.78 3.93
N PRO A 34 -16.32 -4.20 5.15
CA PRO A 34 -16.29 -3.31 6.31
C PRO A 34 -14.89 -2.67 6.49
N GLN A 35 -14.86 -1.45 6.99
CA GLN A 35 -13.62 -0.69 7.21
C GLN A 35 -12.58 -1.47 8.03
N VAL A 36 -13.03 -2.22 9.04
CA VAL A 36 -12.16 -3.09 9.88
C VAL A 36 -11.48 -4.20 9.06
N GLN A 37 -12.10 -4.67 8.01
CA GLN A 37 -11.50 -5.66 7.10
C GLN A 37 -10.54 -4.99 6.12
N LEU A 38 -10.88 -3.80 5.60
CA LEU A 38 -9.99 -3.01 4.76
C LEU A 38 -8.69 -2.63 5.47
N ASP A 39 -8.74 -2.31 6.76
CA ASP A 39 -7.54 -2.00 7.58
C ASP A 39 -6.53 -3.16 7.66
N ARG A 40 -6.94 -4.39 7.33
CA ARG A 40 -6.05 -5.55 7.32
C ARG A 40 -5.23 -5.71 6.05
N PHE A 41 -5.65 -5.09 4.94
CA PHE A 41 -4.89 -5.11 3.69
C PHE A 41 -3.73 -4.11 3.76
N LEU A 42 -2.54 -4.53 3.37
CA LEU A 42 -1.34 -3.68 3.41
C LEU A 42 -1.48 -2.47 2.49
N LEU A 43 -1.87 -2.71 1.25
CA LEU A 43 -1.93 -1.71 0.19
C LEU A 43 -3.29 -1.73 -0.50
N LYS A 44 -3.71 -0.56 -0.99
CA LYS A 44 -4.75 -0.44 -2.01
C LYS A 44 -4.14 0.26 -3.22
N VAL A 45 -4.13 -0.45 -4.35
CA VAL A 45 -3.65 0.09 -5.62
C VAL A 45 -4.86 0.51 -6.45
N PRO A 46 -5.01 1.81 -6.76
CA PRO A 46 -6.07 2.25 -7.65
C PRO A 46 -5.78 1.77 -9.08
N MET A 47 -6.79 1.18 -9.70
CA MET A 47 -6.74 0.83 -11.12
C MET A 47 -7.52 1.89 -11.90
N SER A 48 -6.88 2.49 -12.88
CA SER A 48 -7.48 3.47 -13.79
C SER A 48 -7.42 2.97 -15.23
N TYR A 49 -8.23 3.56 -16.09
CA TYR A 49 -8.08 3.35 -17.54
C TYR A 49 -6.73 3.88 -17.99
N VAL A 50 -6.15 3.19 -18.97
CA VAL A 50 -4.94 3.65 -19.64
C VAL A 50 -5.27 4.75 -20.66
N ASP A 51 -4.26 5.46 -21.14
CA ASP A 51 -4.44 6.45 -22.20
C ASP A 51 -4.80 5.80 -23.56
N LYS A 52 -5.30 6.62 -24.50
CA LYS A 52 -5.73 6.16 -25.82
C LYS A 52 -4.66 5.41 -26.60
N ALA A 53 -3.39 5.85 -26.49
CA ALA A 53 -2.30 5.21 -27.23
C ALA A 53 -2.03 3.80 -26.69
N SER A 54 -2.04 3.64 -25.38
CA SER A 54 -1.92 2.35 -24.70
C SER A 54 -3.11 1.43 -25.00
N GLU A 55 -4.36 1.95 -25.04
CA GLU A 55 -5.53 1.16 -25.46
C GLU A 55 -5.38 0.64 -26.89
N MET A 56 -4.94 1.50 -27.82
CA MET A 56 -4.69 1.09 -29.21
C MET A 56 -3.63 -0.01 -29.30
N GLN A 57 -2.56 0.06 -28.50
CA GLN A 57 -1.54 -0.99 -28.46
C GLN A 57 -2.10 -2.30 -27.90
N ILE A 58 -2.90 -2.25 -26.84
CA ILE A 58 -3.56 -3.44 -26.29
C ILE A 58 -4.44 -4.12 -27.36
N LEU A 59 -5.26 -3.34 -28.07
CA LEU A 59 -6.13 -3.88 -29.10
C LEU A 59 -5.32 -4.48 -30.28
N ALA A 60 -4.23 -3.84 -30.68
CA ALA A 60 -3.39 -4.30 -31.78
C ALA A 60 -2.64 -5.61 -31.46
N HIS A 61 -2.23 -5.80 -30.19
CA HIS A 61 -1.37 -6.91 -29.77
C HIS A 61 -2.05 -7.87 -28.80
N TYR A 62 -3.38 -7.89 -28.74
CA TYR A 62 -4.13 -8.67 -27.75
C TYR A 62 -3.74 -10.15 -27.72
N SER A 63 -3.66 -10.79 -28.90
CA SER A 63 -3.30 -12.20 -29.00
C SER A 63 -1.87 -12.49 -28.53
N GLU A 64 -0.94 -11.60 -28.85
CA GLU A 64 0.46 -11.72 -28.40
C GLU A 64 0.56 -11.56 -26.89
N ILE A 65 -0.21 -10.64 -26.28
CA ILE A 65 -0.29 -10.45 -24.85
C ILE A 65 -0.79 -11.72 -24.16
N GLU A 66 -1.88 -12.35 -24.69
CA GLU A 66 -2.40 -13.60 -24.13
C GLU A 66 -1.37 -14.74 -24.21
N GLU A 67 -0.66 -14.87 -25.31
CA GLU A 67 0.36 -15.89 -25.49
C GLU A 67 1.54 -15.66 -24.55
N ASN A 68 2.00 -14.42 -24.43
CA ASN A 68 3.06 -14.05 -23.50
C ASN A 68 2.67 -14.34 -22.05
N VAL A 69 1.44 -14.05 -21.63
CA VAL A 69 0.95 -14.38 -20.27
C VAL A 69 1.00 -15.88 -20.01
N ARG A 70 0.65 -16.71 -21.00
CA ARG A 70 0.69 -18.19 -20.88
C ARG A 70 2.12 -18.75 -20.84
N SER A 71 3.08 -18.06 -21.45
CA SER A 71 4.47 -18.50 -21.61
C SER A 71 5.43 -17.88 -20.57
N VAL A 72 4.93 -17.06 -19.63
CA VAL A 72 5.74 -16.41 -18.59
C VAL A 72 6.54 -17.45 -17.81
N GLN A 73 7.85 -17.25 -17.79
CA GLN A 73 8.75 -18.06 -16.97
C GLN A 73 8.96 -17.43 -15.58
N PRO A 74 9.20 -18.23 -14.54
CA PRO A 74 9.54 -17.70 -13.22
C PRO A 74 10.76 -16.78 -13.26
N LEU A 75 10.64 -15.55 -12.77
CA LEU A 75 11.73 -14.57 -12.71
C LEU A 75 12.56 -14.68 -11.43
N CYS A 76 12.00 -15.31 -10.39
CA CYS A 76 12.69 -15.52 -9.13
C CYS A 76 12.19 -16.80 -8.47
N THR A 77 13.00 -17.32 -7.58
CA THR A 77 12.67 -18.49 -6.78
C THR A 77 11.91 -18.10 -5.51
N ARG A 78 11.19 -19.06 -4.95
CA ARG A 78 10.56 -18.92 -3.63
C ARG A 78 11.56 -18.53 -2.54
N THR A 79 12.77 -19.11 -2.57
CA THR A 79 13.83 -18.85 -1.59
C THR A 79 14.29 -17.39 -1.65
N GLU A 80 14.44 -16.84 -2.83
CA GLU A 80 14.81 -15.43 -3.01
C GLU A 80 13.77 -14.49 -2.42
N ILE A 81 12.48 -14.74 -2.63
CA ILE A 81 11.41 -13.92 -2.02
C ILE A 81 11.42 -14.03 -0.50
N VAL A 82 11.58 -15.24 0.05
CA VAL A 82 11.66 -15.44 1.51
C VAL A 82 12.88 -14.72 2.09
N ASN A 83 14.01 -14.76 1.42
CA ASN A 83 15.23 -14.06 1.84
C ASN A 83 15.06 -12.54 1.75
N ALA A 84 14.46 -12.02 0.69
CA ALA A 84 14.13 -10.60 0.56
C ALA A 84 13.20 -10.14 1.71
N ARG A 85 12.19 -10.93 2.07
CA ARG A 85 11.32 -10.62 3.24
C ARG A 85 12.09 -10.58 4.56
N LYS A 86 13.07 -11.46 4.76
CA LYS A 86 13.93 -11.42 5.94
C LYS A 86 14.83 -10.18 5.95
N ALA A 87 15.33 -9.78 4.78
CA ALA A 87 16.18 -8.59 4.63
C ALA A 87 15.44 -7.27 4.93
N LEU A 88 14.10 -7.24 4.95
CA LEU A 88 13.34 -6.04 5.32
C LEU A 88 13.72 -5.50 6.71
N SER A 89 14.06 -6.36 7.64
CA SER A 89 14.42 -5.95 9.00
C SER A 89 15.75 -5.21 9.06
N SER A 90 16.66 -5.42 8.09
CA SER A 90 17.95 -4.75 8.02
C SER A 90 17.88 -3.38 7.32
N VAL A 91 16.78 -3.05 6.64
CA VAL A 91 16.60 -1.72 6.05
C VAL A 91 16.49 -0.69 7.15
N HIS A 92 17.42 0.25 7.18
CA HIS A 92 17.45 1.31 8.18
C HIS A 92 16.29 2.29 8.01
N VAL A 93 15.66 2.63 9.12
CA VAL A 93 14.66 3.72 9.22
C VAL A 93 15.13 4.65 10.32
N SER A 94 15.43 5.89 9.99
CA SER A 94 15.88 6.87 10.99
C SER A 94 14.78 7.22 11.98
N ASP A 95 15.14 7.77 13.14
CA ASP A 95 14.15 8.17 14.16
C ASP A 95 13.29 9.33 13.64
N GLU A 96 13.86 10.23 12.86
CA GLU A 96 13.14 11.34 12.23
C GLU A 96 12.09 10.83 11.23
N LEU A 97 12.41 9.78 10.47
CA LEU A 97 11.44 9.16 9.54
C LEU A 97 10.33 8.44 10.30
N ARG A 98 10.65 7.78 11.44
CA ARG A 98 9.63 7.20 12.33
C ARG A 98 8.73 8.26 12.95
N GLU A 99 9.33 9.36 13.42
CA GLU A 99 8.60 10.51 13.95
C GLU A 99 7.62 11.05 12.89
N ALA A 100 8.08 11.27 11.65
CA ALA A 100 7.22 11.72 10.56
C ALA A 100 6.05 10.76 10.28
N ILE A 101 6.28 9.45 10.29
CA ILE A 101 5.20 8.44 10.13
C ILE A 101 4.17 8.55 11.25
N VAL A 102 4.61 8.73 12.48
CA VAL A 102 3.72 8.90 13.64
C VAL A 102 2.97 10.21 13.55
N ASP A 103 3.65 11.31 13.24
CA ASP A 103 3.06 12.64 13.12
C ASP A 103 1.97 12.68 12.06
N ILE A 104 2.23 12.11 10.87
CA ILE A 104 1.23 11.98 9.80
C ILE A 104 0.02 11.18 10.29
N SER A 105 0.26 10.04 10.96
CA SER A 105 -0.82 9.22 11.47
C SER A 105 -1.66 9.94 12.53
N GLN A 106 -1.02 10.73 13.40
CA GLN A 106 -1.72 11.55 14.40
C GLN A 106 -2.46 12.72 13.75
N ALA A 107 -1.86 13.37 12.77
CA ALA A 107 -2.49 14.47 12.04
C ALA A 107 -3.79 14.00 11.37
N THR A 108 -3.81 12.80 10.78
CA THR A 108 -5.07 12.25 10.22
C THR A 108 -6.17 12.01 11.25
N ARG A 109 -5.84 11.84 12.54
CA ARG A 109 -6.83 11.66 13.63
C ARG A 109 -7.38 12.97 14.15
N ASN A 110 -6.60 14.04 14.01
CA ASN A 110 -6.92 15.38 14.50
C ASN A 110 -7.49 16.29 13.40
N GLU A 111 -7.49 15.83 12.15
CA GLU A 111 -7.97 16.59 11.01
C GLU A 111 -9.51 16.63 10.98
N ALA A 112 -10.08 17.83 10.97
CA ALA A 112 -11.53 18.03 11.02
C ALA A 112 -12.28 17.45 9.82
N THR A 113 -11.62 17.26 8.69
CA THR A 113 -12.18 16.66 7.47
C THR A 113 -12.20 15.14 7.49
N ILE A 114 -11.56 14.53 8.49
CA ILE A 114 -11.43 13.07 8.62
C ILE A 114 -12.28 12.56 9.79
N GLU A 115 -13.24 11.70 9.49
CA GLU A 115 -14.08 11.00 10.46
C GLU A 115 -13.35 9.85 11.14
N LEU A 116 -12.52 9.12 10.37
CA LEU A 116 -11.70 8.01 10.87
C LEU A 116 -10.27 8.16 10.38
N GLY A 117 -9.35 8.44 11.29
CA GLY A 117 -7.92 8.57 11.04
C GLY A 117 -7.17 7.24 11.07
N ALA A 118 -5.88 7.29 10.74
CA ALA A 118 -5.00 6.13 10.67
C ALA A 118 -4.77 5.50 12.06
N SER A 119 -4.88 4.18 12.15
CA SER A 119 -4.58 3.42 13.37
C SER A 119 -3.05 3.27 13.58
N THR A 120 -2.63 2.87 14.78
CA THR A 120 -1.23 2.49 15.03
C THR A 120 -0.79 1.32 14.14
N ARG A 121 -1.71 0.41 13.80
CA ARG A 121 -1.46 -0.65 12.82
C ARG A 121 -1.13 -0.07 11.45
N ALA A 122 -1.83 0.96 11.00
CA ALA A 122 -1.55 1.65 9.74
C ALA A 122 -0.14 2.26 9.73
N ALA A 123 0.30 2.88 10.82
CA ALA A 123 1.66 3.41 10.96
C ALA A 123 2.73 2.30 10.87
N LEU A 124 2.51 1.15 11.53
CA LEU A 124 3.41 -0.02 11.42
C LEU A 124 3.45 -0.57 9.99
N MET A 125 2.30 -0.66 9.33
CA MET A 125 2.21 -1.11 7.94
C MET A 125 2.91 -0.12 6.99
N LEU A 126 2.75 1.18 7.22
CA LEU A 126 3.43 2.21 6.44
C LEU A 126 4.95 2.11 6.58
N GLN A 127 5.46 1.97 7.80
CA GLN A 127 6.90 1.76 8.01
C GLN A 127 7.41 0.49 7.29
N GLY A 128 6.64 -0.61 7.34
CA GLY A 128 6.97 -1.84 6.62
C GLY A 128 6.98 -1.66 5.10
N ALA A 129 6.00 -0.94 4.56
CA ALA A 129 5.88 -0.66 3.13
C ALA A 129 7.02 0.26 2.63
N VAL A 130 7.39 1.28 3.41
CA VAL A 130 8.52 2.18 3.12
C VAL A 130 9.85 1.41 3.09
N ARG A 131 10.07 0.49 4.05
CA ARG A 131 11.25 -0.41 4.00
C ARG A 131 11.26 -1.29 2.76
N ALA A 132 10.11 -1.90 2.43
CA ALA A 132 10.00 -2.77 1.27
C ALA A 132 10.27 -2.01 -0.02
N TRP A 133 9.75 -0.79 -0.13
CA TRP A 133 9.99 0.08 -1.28
C TRP A 133 11.48 0.44 -1.44
N ALA A 134 12.16 0.81 -0.36
CA ALA A 134 13.60 1.06 -0.36
C ALA A 134 14.40 -0.18 -0.82
N LEU A 135 14.08 -1.36 -0.28
CA LEU A 135 14.76 -2.61 -0.62
C LEU A 135 14.56 -2.98 -2.10
N VAL A 136 13.35 -2.84 -2.64
CA VAL A 136 13.06 -3.10 -4.07
C VAL A 136 13.89 -2.18 -4.97
N HIS A 137 14.22 -0.97 -4.49
CA HIS A 137 15.11 -0.03 -5.19
C HIS A 137 16.60 -0.18 -4.84
N GLY A 138 16.98 -1.33 -4.27
CA GLY A 138 18.39 -1.67 -3.98
C GLY A 138 19.02 -0.86 -2.85
N ARG A 139 18.21 -0.26 -1.96
CA ARG A 139 18.71 0.55 -0.83
C ARG A 139 18.52 -0.18 0.50
N ASP A 140 19.48 -0.03 1.38
CA ASP A 140 19.47 -0.53 2.75
C ASP A 140 18.95 0.51 3.77
N TYR A 141 18.46 1.66 3.28
CA TYR A 141 17.83 2.72 4.06
C TYR A 141 16.60 3.27 3.37
N ALA A 142 15.62 3.67 4.17
CA ALA A 142 14.41 4.35 3.73
C ALA A 142 14.54 5.88 3.88
N ASN A 143 13.82 6.62 3.04
CA ASN A 143 13.87 8.07 3.02
C ASN A 143 12.48 8.73 2.90
N ASP A 144 12.47 10.06 2.88
CA ASP A 144 11.27 10.90 2.75
C ASP A 144 10.49 10.68 1.45
N SER A 145 11.21 10.43 0.33
CA SER A 145 10.57 10.14 -0.96
C SER A 145 9.83 8.81 -0.93
N ASP A 146 10.36 7.80 -0.22
CA ASP A 146 9.68 6.52 -0.01
C ASP A 146 8.41 6.69 0.81
N LEU A 147 8.47 7.49 1.87
CA LEU A 147 7.31 7.82 2.70
C LEU A 147 6.24 8.54 1.88
N LYS A 148 6.63 9.58 1.14
CA LYS A 148 5.73 10.35 0.27
C LYS A 148 5.04 9.48 -0.77
N PHE A 149 5.79 8.56 -1.38
CA PHE A 149 5.26 7.65 -2.40
C PHE A 149 4.32 6.60 -1.82
N MET A 150 4.72 5.92 -0.72
CA MET A 150 3.99 4.78 -0.20
C MET A 150 2.76 5.14 0.65
N ALA A 151 2.75 6.30 1.28
CA ALA A 151 1.69 6.68 2.21
C ALA A 151 0.28 6.69 1.58
N PRO A 152 0.03 7.19 0.36
CA PRO A 152 -1.28 7.12 -0.25
C PRO A 152 -1.80 5.68 -0.41
N TYR A 153 -0.96 4.76 -0.85
CA TYR A 153 -1.34 3.35 -1.05
C TYR A 153 -1.66 2.65 0.26
N VAL A 154 -0.96 3.02 1.34
CA VAL A 154 -1.15 2.42 2.66
C VAL A 154 -2.28 3.08 3.44
N LEU A 155 -2.45 4.40 3.36
CA LEU A 155 -3.34 5.14 4.25
C LEU A 155 -4.75 5.38 3.66
N LEU A 156 -4.88 5.74 2.37
CA LEU A 156 -6.17 6.21 1.84
C LEU A 156 -7.34 5.27 2.06
N HIS A 157 -7.14 3.95 1.94
CA HIS A 157 -8.23 2.98 2.15
C HIS A 157 -8.58 2.75 3.63
N ARG A 158 -7.80 3.33 4.55
CA ARG A 158 -8.00 3.30 5.99
C ARG A 158 -8.65 4.54 6.54
N LEU A 159 -8.56 5.64 5.79
CA LEU A 159 -9.14 6.92 6.17
C LEU A 159 -10.59 7.01 5.71
N ARG A 160 -11.44 7.62 6.52
CA ARG A 160 -12.79 7.99 6.13
C ARG A 160 -12.95 9.49 6.27
N PHE A 161 -13.27 10.14 5.16
CA PHE A 161 -13.46 11.57 5.10
C PHE A 161 -14.94 11.92 5.31
N HIS A 162 -15.24 13.03 6.00
CA HIS A 162 -16.59 13.53 6.14
C HIS A 162 -17.19 13.94 4.80
N GLY A 163 -18.47 13.66 4.60
CA GLY A 163 -19.26 14.18 3.47
C GLY A 163 -18.86 13.70 2.08
N GLY A 164 -18.07 12.60 1.97
CA GLY A 164 -17.68 12.08 0.65
C GLY A 164 -16.79 13.06 -0.13
N ILE A 165 -15.83 13.72 0.53
CA ILE A 165 -14.91 14.67 -0.08
C ILE A 165 -14.34 14.09 -1.38
N GLY A 166 -14.55 14.78 -2.50
CA GLY A 166 -14.29 14.30 -3.85
C GLY A 166 -12.81 14.03 -4.19
N LYS A 167 -11.86 14.37 -3.28
CA LYS A 167 -10.42 14.28 -3.54
C LYS A 167 -9.62 13.82 -2.29
N PRO A 168 -9.81 12.57 -1.83
CA PRO A 168 -9.12 12.07 -0.64
C PRO A 168 -7.59 12.11 -0.74
N LEU A 169 -7.04 11.95 -1.95
CA LEU A 169 -5.59 12.02 -2.18
C LEU A 169 -5.04 13.43 -1.94
N GLU A 170 -5.75 14.46 -2.40
CA GLU A 170 -5.34 15.85 -2.18
C GLU A 170 -5.37 16.18 -0.68
N GLY A 171 -6.45 15.83 0.03
CA GLY A 171 -6.54 16.03 1.47
C GLY A 171 -5.44 15.29 2.25
N LEU A 172 -5.11 14.05 1.88
CA LEU A 172 -3.99 13.34 2.50
C LEU A 172 -2.65 14.04 2.21
N ASN A 173 -2.43 14.49 0.98
CA ASN A 173 -1.20 15.19 0.62
C ASN A 173 -1.03 16.51 1.40
N GLU A 174 -2.09 17.28 1.60
CA GLU A 174 -2.07 18.49 2.42
C GLU A 174 -1.66 18.20 3.88
N ILE A 175 -2.18 17.11 4.45
CA ILE A 175 -1.81 16.66 5.79
C ILE A 175 -0.34 16.23 5.87
N MET A 176 0.15 15.53 4.85
CA MET A 176 1.50 14.97 4.84
C MET A 176 2.60 16.03 4.60
N LEU A 177 2.30 17.04 3.77
CA LEU A 177 3.30 17.99 3.28
C LEU A 177 4.13 18.65 4.39
N PRO A 178 3.56 19.22 5.47
CA PRO A 178 4.33 19.85 6.52
C PRO A 178 5.31 18.92 7.24
N HIS A 179 4.94 17.64 7.38
CA HIS A 179 5.76 16.63 8.07
C HIS A 179 6.91 16.17 7.18
N ILE A 180 6.67 16.04 5.87
CA ILE A 180 7.71 15.69 4.89
C ILE A 180 8.70 16.85 4.73
N GLU A 181 8.24 18.09 4.62
CA GLU A 181 9.11 19.27 4.54
C GLU A 181 10.01 19.41 5.77
N ARG A 182 9.45 19.19 6.96
CA ARG A 182 10.24 19.16 8.21
C ARG A 182 11.30 18.07 8.20
N LEU A 183 10.96 16.88 7.69
CA LEU A 183 11.89 15.77 7.57
C LEU A 183 13.04 16.09 6.61
N VAL A 184 12.76 16.73 5.48
CA VAL A 184 13.77 17.17 4.51
C VAL A 184 14.66 18.27 5.10
N ALA A 185 14.07 19.25 5.79
CA ALA A 185 14.83 20.36 6.38
C ALA A 185 15.81 19.93 7.49
N ARG A 186 15.54 18.84 8.19
CA ARG A 186 16.45 18.28 9.23
C ARG A 186 17.67 17.55 8.65
N ARG A 187 17.69 17.30 7.34
CA ARG A 187 18.81 16.63 6.65
C ARG A 187 19.80 17.60 6.02
N MET A 188 19.44 18.87 5.89
CA MET A 188 20.31 19.95 5.42
C MET A 188 21.12 20.51 6.58
#